data_45ab37f980d1c1a6be435340f569bdaf
#
_entry.id   45ab37f980d1c1a6be435340f569bdaf
#
_cell.length_a   1.000
_cell.length_b   1.000
_cell.length_c   1.000
_cell.angle_alpha   90.00
_cell.angle_beta   90.00
_cell.angle_gamma   90.00
#
_symmetry.space_group_name_H-M   'P 1'
#
loop_
_entity.id
_entity.type
_entity.pdbx_description
1 polymer ?
#
loop_
_entity_poly.entity_id
_entity_poly.type
_entity_poly.pdbx_seq_one_letter_code
_entity_poly.pdbx_strand_id
1 'polypeptide(L)'
;QETLVKGKDTVVLMEITMNNLLAGGDLDAQDFLSRVDLLGDIGLNVLISNYSEYYRLTSYFRRYTKEMIGVPMGINNLLEVFNEKYYEHLEGGILEAFGRLFRNAVKLYIYPMHQAAYERYIASSNPSTAAHSTPTTALSATNAFSSSVMITAKNLQVVDHLRNLYAHLLENHYIDCIVGFDREILNVFSRDVLQRIKANDSTWERMVPEPVVNAIKKRGLFGYRPEGQGKVEAASVAANA
;
A
#
# COMPACT_ATOMS: atom_id res chain seq x y z
N GLN A 1 -7.32 -13.22 -7.01
CA GLN A 1 -7.02 -14.54 -7.56
C GLN A 1 -8.12 -15.01 -8.52
N GLU A 2 -9.36 -15.02 -8.09
CA GLU A 2 -10.52 -15.49 -8.90
C GLU A 2 -10.74 -14.67 -10.18
N THR A 3 -10.33 -13.41 -10.16
CA THR A 3 -10.54 -12.47 -11.28
C THR A 3 -9.46 -12.61 -12.35
N LEU A 4 -8.27 -13.13 -12.01
CA LEU A 4 -7.12 -13.10 -12.90
C LEU A 4 -7.19 -14.12 -14.03
N VAL A 5 -7.50 -15.39 -13.73
CA VAL A 5 -7.59 -16.42 -14.78
C VAL A 5 -8.43 -17.61 -14.28
N LYS A 6 -9.59 -17.82 -14.84
CA LYS A 6 -10.39 -19.03 -14.57
C LYS A 6 -9.59 -20.28 -14.96
N GLY A 7 -9.39 -21.19 -14.00
CA GLY A 7 -8.80 -22.50 -14.24
C GLY A 7 -7.27 -22.58 -14.23
N LYS A 8 -6.56 -21.54 -13.76
CA LYS A 8 -5.12 -21.60 -13.51
C LYS A 8 -4.81 -21.39 -12.02
N ASP A 9 -3.84 -22.11 -11.50
CA ASP A 9 -3.33 -21.88 -10.16
C ASP A 9 -2.59 -20.54 -10.11
N THR A 10 -3.00 -19.67 -9.18
CA THR A 10 -2.39 -18.37 -9.00
C THR A 10 -1.42 -18.41 -7.82
N VAL A 11 -0.17 -18.08 -8.05
CA VAL A 11 0.82 -17.89 -6.98
C VAL A 11 0.75 -16.45 -6.50
N VAL A 12 0.43 -16.26 -5.23
CA VAL A 12 0.44 -14.94 -4.57
C VAL A 12 1.79 -14.75 -3.89
N LEU A 13 2.44 -13.63 -4.20
CA LEU A 13 3.71 -13.23 -3.59
C LEU A 13 3.49 -11.92 -2.83
N MET A 14 3.78 -11.95 -1.53
CA MET A 14 3.82 -10.75 -0.70
C MET A 14 5.20 -10.12 -0.81
N GLU A 15 5.31 -9.07 -1.60
CA GLU A 15 6.59 -8.42 -1.84
C GLU A 15 6.91 -7.44 -0.70
N ILE A 16 8.13 -7.57 -0.17
CA ILE A 16 8.72 -6.64 0.79
C ILE A 16 10.02 -6.12 0.19
N THR A 17 10.05 -4.81 -0.10
CA THR A 17 11.27 -4.19 -0.63
C THR A 17 12.16 -3.64 0.49
N MET A 18 13.45 -3.89 0.39
CA MET A 18 14.45 -3.36 1.32
C MET A 18 14.58 -1.83 1.24
N ASN A 19 14.31 -1.24 0.07
CA ASN A 19 14.42 0.21 -0.13
C ASN A 19 13.47 1.03 0.77
N ASN A 20 12.26 0.53 1.01
CA ASN A 20 11.29 1.20 1.89
C ASN A 20 11.74 1.23 3.36
N LEU A 21 12.63 0.34 3.75
CA LEU A 21 13.19 0.26 5.10
C LEU A 21 14.36 1.23 5.28
N LEU A 22 15.16 1.40 4.24
CA LEU A 22 16.28 2.35 4.22
C LEU A 22 15.81 3.81 4.19
N ALA A 23 14.62 4.09 3.67
CA ALA A 23 14.06 5.45 3.60
C ALA A 23 13.74 6.05 4.98
N GLY A 24 13.65 5.25 6.03
CA GLY A 24 13.39 5.67 7.42
C GLY A 24 14.64 5.96 8.25
N GLY A 25 15.86 5.83 7.71
CA GLY A 25 17.12 5.96 8.44
C GLY A 25 17.84 4.61 8.60
N ASP A 26 18.25 4.27 9.81
CA ASP A 26 18.92 3.00 10.08
C ASP A 26 17.99 1.82 9.83
N LEU A 27 18.52 0.80 9.16
CA LEU A 27 17.77 -0.41 8.84
C LEU A 27 17.48 -1.18 10.13
N ASP A 28 16.22 -1.15 10.58
CA ASP A 28 15.78 -2.06 11.64
C ASP A 28 15.61 -3.47 11.05
N ALA A 29 16.72 -4.21 11.03
CA ALA A 29 16.74 -5.57 10.54
C ALA A 29 15.78 -6.48 11.31
N GLN A 30 15.53 -6.19 12.58
CA GLN A 30 14.61 -6.96 13.41
C GLN A 30 13.15 -6.72 13.00
N ASP A 31 12.77 -5.45 12.74
CA ASP A 31 11.43 -5.13 12.23
C ASP A 31 11.20 -5.77 10.85
N PHE A 32 12.21 -5.71 9.98
CA PHE A 32 12.14 -6.35 8.66
C PHE A 32 11.91 -7.86 8.74
N LEU A 33 12.76 -8.56 9.48
CA LEU A 33 12.66 -10.01 9.65
C LEU A 33 11.34 -10.39 10.32
N SER A 34 10.88 -9.59 11.29
CA SER A 34 9.59 -9.81 11.93
C SER A 34 8.40 -9.76 10.96
N ARG A 35 8.45 -8.88 9.96
CA ARG A 35 7.42 -8.80 8.90
C ARG A 35 7.48 -10.00 7.97
N VAL A 36 8.68 -10.42 7.55
CA VAL A 36 8.88 -11.59 6.70
C VAL A 36 8.36 -12.84 7.41
N ASP A 37 8.80 -13.05 8.64
CA ASP A 37 8.39 -14.19 9.45
C ASP A 37 6.89 -14.23 9.69
N LEU A 38 6.29 -13.06 10.03
CA LEU A 38 4.86 -12.94 10.26
C LEU A 38 4.03 -13.39 9.04
N LEU A 39 4.42 -12.96 7.85
CA LEU A 39 3.74 -13.37 6.62
C LEU A 39 3.96 -14.85 6.32
N GLY A 40 5.15 -15.39 6.56
CA GLY A 40 5.47 -16.81 6.42
C GLY A 40 4.68 -17.68 7.41
N ASP A 41 4.57 -17.27 8.68
CA ASP A 41 3.84 -17.96 9.73
C ASP A 41 2.34 -18.11 9.43
N ILE A 42 1.75 -17.17 8.70
CA ILE A 42 0.35 -17.25 8.24
C ILE A 42 0.19 -17.93 6.88
N GLY A 43 1.24 -18.55 6.37
CA GLY A 43 1.20 -19.39 5.16
C GLY A 43 1.30 -18.62 3.84
N LEU A 44 1.75 -17.38 3.85
CA LEU A 44 1.93 -16.57 2.64
C LEU A 44 3.35 -16.73 2.07
N ASN A 45 3.46 -16.71 0.73
CA ASN A 45 4.77 -16.68 0.08
C ASN A 45 5.32 -15.26 0.13
N VAL A 46 6.51 -15.10 0.68
CA VAL A 46 7.18 -13.79 0.80
C VAL A 46 8.26 -13.66 -0.25
N LEU A 47 8.24 -12.56 -0.96
CA LEU A 47 9.31 -12.15 -1.87
C LEU A 47 10.06 -10.97 -1.26
N ILE A 48 11.34 -11.16 -0.97
CA ILE A 48 12.23 -10.07 -0.59
C ILE A 48 12.88 -9.53 -1.85
N SER A 49 12.71 -8.24 -2.12
CA SER A 49 13.28 -7.58 -3.28
C SER A 49 14.10 -6.34 -2.92
N ASN A 50 14.82 -5.82 -3.90
CA ASN A 50 15.50 -4.52 -3.82
C ASN A 50 15.13 -3.65 -5.03
N TYR A 51 13.93 -3.85 -5.55
CA TYR A 51 13.41 -3.05 -6.65
C TYR A 51 12.47 -1.97 -6.10
N SER A 52 12.78 -0.71 -6.37
CA SER A 52 11.91 0.42 -6.04
C SER A 52 10.79 0.60 -7.06
N GLU A 53 11.06 0.24 -8.33
CA GLU A 53 10.13 0.48 -9.42
C GLU A 53 9.53 -0.83 -9.93
N TYR A 54 8.22 -0.84 -10.11
CA TYR A 54 7.46 -2.01 -10.55
C TYR A 54 7.92 -2.55 -11.91
N TYR A 55 8.37 -1.69 -12.84
CA TYR A 55 8.87 -2.16 -14.15
C TYR A 55 10.13 -3.04 -14.02
N ARG A 56 10.98 -2.79 -13.02
CA ARG A 56 12.16 -3.62 -12.74
C ARG A 56 11.76 -4.96 -12.16
N LEU A 57 10.86 -4.94 -11.17
CA LEU A 57 10.35 -6.15 -10.54
C LEU A 57 9.66 -7.06 -11.56
N THR A 58 8.76 -6.51 -12.39
CA THR A 58 8.07 -7.30 -13.42
C THR A 58 9.02 -7.81 -14.50
N SER A 59 10.05 -7.02 -14.87
CA SER A 59 11.09 -7.46 -15.80
C SER A 59 11.90 -8.62 -15.23
N TYR A 60 12.13 -8.67 -13.93
CA TYR A 60 12.77 -9.80 -13.26
C TYR A 60 11.89 -11.04 -13.38
N PHE A 61 10.61 -10.96 -13.04
CA PHE A 61 9.70 -12.12 -13.17
C PHE A 61 9.60 -12.64 -14.59
N ARG A 62 9.71 -11.77 -15.61
CA ARG A 62 9.67 -12.19 -17.02
C ARG A 62 10.80 -13.13 -17.44
N ARG A 63 11.83 -13.27 -16.66
CA ARG A 63 12.87 -14.30 -16.87
C ARG A 63 12.39 -15.69 -16.54
N TYR A 64 11.36 -15.83 -15.70
CA TYR A 64 10.87 -17.09 -15.13
C TYR A 64 9.48 -17.48 -15.63
N THR A 65 8.65 -16.51 -16.04
CA THR A 65 7.29 -16.80 -16.51
C THR A 65 6.89 -15.92 -17.68
N LYS A 66 6.10 -16.48 -18.59
CA LYS A 66 5.41 -15.76 -19.67
C LYS A 66 3.92 -15.52 -19.33
N GLU A 67 3.45 -16.06 -18.23
CA GLU A 67 2.06 -15.92 -17.77
C GLU A 67 1.75 -14.50 -17.34
N MET A 68 0.47 -14.18 -17.21
CA MET A 68 0.03 -12.85 -16.75
C MET A 68 0.53 -12.56 -15.34
N ILE A 69 1.04 -11.34 -15.13
CA ILE A 69 1.41 -10.82 -13.82
C ILE A 69 0.40 -9.76 -13.42
N GLY A 70 -0.37 -10.04 -12.37
CA GLY A 70 -1.24 -9.05 -11.75
C GLY A 70 -0.52 -8.37 -10.58
N VAL A 71 -0.55 -7.05 -10.54
CA VAL A 71 0.03 -6.26 -9.44
C VAL A 71 -1.12 -5.54 -8.73
N PRO A 72 -1.62 -6.06 -7.60
CA PRO A 72 -2.62 -5.34 -6.81
C PRO A 72 -1.97 -4.21 -6.01
N MET A 73 -2.60 -3.04 -6.02
CA MET A 73 -2.12 -1.88 -5.26
C MET A 73 -3.25 -0.91 -4.91
N GLY A 74 -3.03 -0.07 -3.91
CA GLY A 74 -3.96 1.00 -3.54
C GLY A 74 -3.77 2.25 -4.41
N ILE A 75 -4.71 3.20 -4.28
CA ILE A 75 -4.68 4.50 -4.99
C ILE A 75 -3.39 5.27 -4.73
N ASN A 76 -2.88 5.28 -3.49
CA ASN A 76 -1.60 5.98 -3.19
C ASN A 76 -0.44 5.42 -4.01
N ASN A 77 -0.33 4.09 -4.08
CA ASN A 77 0.75 3.47 -4.84
C ASN A 77 0.59 3.73 -6.34
N LEU A 78 -0.66 3.79 -6.83
CA LEU A 78 -0.91 4.17 -8.22
C LEU A 78 -0.44 5.60 -8.50
N LEU A 79 -0.67 6.55 -7.59
CA LEU A 79 -0.15 7.92 -7.72
C LEU A 79 1.37 7.94 -7.75
N GLU A 80 2.04 7.13 -6.92
CA GLU A 80 3.49 7.01 -6.95
C GLU A 80 4.00 6.39 -8.27
N VAL A 81 3.26 5.45 -8.87
CA VAL A 81 3.58 4.91 -10.21
C VAL A 81 3.56 6.00 -11.28
N PHE A 82 2.71 7.03 -11.13
CA PHE A 82 2.63 8.18 -12.03
C PHE A 82 3.56 9.35 -11.63
N ASN A 83 4.38 9.19 -10.61
CA ASN A 83 5.35 10.18 -10.18
C ASN A 83 6.62 10.11 -11.05
N GLU A 84 6.78 11.07 -11.94
CA GLU A 84 7.86 11.10 -12.95
C GLU A 84 9.26 11.15 -12.35
N LYS A 85 9.40 11.63 -11.11
CA LYS A 85 10.70 11.66 -10.38
C LYS A 85 11.39 10.30 -10.30
N TYR A 86 10.61 9.22 -10.26
CA TYR A 86 11.18 7.86 -10.24
C TYR A 86 11.78 7.43 -11.58
N TYR A 87 11.55 8.16 -12.65
CA TYR A 87 11.93 7.78 -14.00
C TYR A 87 12.88 8.76 -14.68
N GLU A 88 13.35 9.80 -13.96
CA GLU A 88 14.28 10.81 -14.49
C GLU A 88 15.61 10.23 -15.00
N HIS A 89 15.99 9.05 -14.49
CA HIS A 89 17.18 8.32 -14.92
C HIS A 89 17.00 7.54 -16.23
N LEU A 90 15.79 7.48 -16.77
CA LEU A 90 15.48 6.85 -18.05
C LEU A 90 15.45 7.91 -19.15
N GLU A 91 16.05 7.61 -20.31
CA GLU A 91 16.04 8.54 -21.46
C GLU A 91 14.62 8.87 -21.95
N GLY A 92 13.74 7.87 -21.96
CA GLY A 92 12.33 8.02 -22.31
C GLY A 92 11.40 8.33 -21.13
N GLY A 93 11.94 8.58 -19.91
CA GLY A 93 11.18 8.93 -18.72
C GLY A 93 10.07 7.93 -18.40
N ILE A 94 8.91 8.47 -18.02
CA ILE A 94 7.73 7.66 -17.65
C ILE A 94 7.22 6.80 -18.83
N LEU A 95 7.33 7.24 -20.06
CA LEU A 95 6.89 6.48 -21.23
C LEU A 95 7.73 5.21 -21.41
N GLU A 96 9.03 5.32 -21.23
CA GLU A 96 9.91 4.15 -21.24
C GLU A 96 9.61 3.19 -20.08
N ALA A 97 9.42 3.73 -18.88
CA ALA A 97 9.07 2.93 -17.72
C ALA A 97 7.78 2.14 -17.94
N PHE A 98 6.74 2.79 -18.47
CA PHE A 98 5.45 2.15 -18.73
C PHE A 98 5.50 1.16 -19.90
N GLY A 99 6.26 1.49 -20.96
CA GLY A 99 6.53 0.53 -22.03
C GLY A 99 7.21 -0.74 -21.54
N ARG A 100 8.12 -0.61 -20.56
CA ARG A 100 8.77 -1.77 -19.91
C ARG A 100 7.83 -2.49 -18.94
N LEU A 101 7.03 -1.74 -18.15
CA LEU A 101 6.10 -2.29 -17.17
C LEU A 101 5.02 -3.14 -17.83
N PHE A 102 4.33 -2.57 -18.81
CA PHE A 102 3.18 -3.22 -19.46
C PHE A 102 3.56 -4.16 -20.61
N ARG A 103 4.82 -4.26 -20.91
CA ARG A 103 5.32 -5.26 -21.85
C ARG A 103 5.00 -6.67 -21.30
N ASN A 104 4.39 -7.52 -22.12
CA ASN A 104 4.22 -8.94 -21.79
C ASN A 104 3.20 -9.25 -20.67
N ALA A 105 1.95 -8.81 -20.87
CA ALA A 105 0.81 -9.22 -20.03
C ALA A 105 0.99 -8.90 -18.52
N VAL A 106 1.43 -7.69 -18.19
CA VAL A 106 1.35 -7.14 -16.83
C VAL A 106 0.08 -6.29 -16.72
N LYS A 107 -0.61 -6.40 -15.59
CA LYS A 107 -1.82 -5.62 -15.30
C LYS A 107 -1.80 -5.11 -13.87
N LEU A 108 -2.15 -3.84 -13.67
CA LEU A 108 -2.35 -3.26 -12.36
C LEU A 108 -3.80 -3.40 -11.92
N TYR A 109 -4.04 -3.89 -10.72
CA TYR A 109 -5.36 -4.03 -10.11
C TYR A 109 -5.47 -3.06 -8.95
N ILE A 110 -6.37 -2.09 -9.07
CA ILE A 110 -6.41 -0.94 -8.17
C ILE A 110 -7.51 -1.11 -7.13
N TYR A 111 -7.09 -1.12 -5.87
CA TYR A 111 -7.93 -1.12 -4.70
C TYR A 111 -8.45 0.31 -4.45
N PRO A 112 -9.76 0.52 -4.27
CA PRO A 112 -10.32 1.85 -4.06
C PRO A 112 -9.94 2.41 -2.69
N MET A 113 -10.14 3.72 -2.52
CA MET A 113 -9.92 4.45 -1.28
C MET A 113 -11.11 5.38 -1.00
N HIS A 114 -11.45 5.59 0.26
CA HIS A 114 -12.41 6.62 0.62
C HIS A 114 -11.87 8.02 0.30
N GLN A 115 -12.74 8.90 -0.22
CA GLN A 115 -12.35 10.26 -0.59
C GLN A 115 -11.68 11.01 0.57
N ALA A 116 -12.21 10.93 1.78
CA ALA A 116 -11.60 11.58 2.94
C ALA A 116 -10.18 11.08 3.27
N ALA A 117 -9.87 9.81 2.96
CA ALA A 117 -8.53 9.28 3.12
C ALA A 117 -7.59 9.74 1.99
N TYR A 118 -8.09 9.84 0.77
CA TYR A 118 -7.39 10.40 -0.37
C TYR A 118 -7.02 11.87 -0.14
N GLU A 119 -7.96 12.69 0.31
CA GLU A 119 -7.73 14.11 0.62
C GLU A 119 -6.64 14.29 1.68
N ARG A 120 -6.67 13.48 2.74
CA ARG A 120 -5.61 13.47 3.78
C ARG A 120 -4.25 13.06 3.20
N TYR A 121 -4.23 12.07 2.31
CA TYR A 121 -2.99 11.64 1.65
C TYR A 121 -2.39 12.75 0.79
N ILE A 122 -3.19 13.40 -0.06
CA ILE A 122 -2.73 14.50 -0.92
C ILE A 122 -2.23 15.69 -0.08
N ALA A 123 -2.95 16.05 0.99
CA ALA A 123 -2.52 17.12 1.90
C ALA A 123 -1.18 16.82 2.60
N SER A 124 -0.90 15.56 2.90
CA SER A 124 0.36 15.14 3.54
C SER A 124 1.53 15.04 2.55
N SER A 125 1.25 14.72 1.30
CA SER A 125 2.27 14.49 0.27
C SER A 125 2.78 15.76 -0.40
N ASN A 126 1.98 16.86 -0.41
CA ASN A 126 2.33 18.13 -1.05
C ASN A 126 1.78 19.34 -0.27
N PRO A 127 2.52 19.88 0.70
CA PRO A 127 2.11 21.14 1.33
C PRO A 127 2.08 22.33 0.34
N SER A 128 2.71 22.21 -0.84
CA SER A 128 2.79 23.27 -1.85
C SER A 128 1.73 23.18 -2.97
N THR A 129 1.09 22.03 -3.18
CA THR A 129 0.08 21.84 -4.27
C THR A 129 -1.36 21.92 -3.80
N ALA A 130 -1.61 22.10 -2.51
CA ALA A 130 -2.95 22.37 -1.98
C ALA A 130 -3.61 23.64 -2.56
N ALA A 131 -2.85 24.46 -3.29
CA ALA A 131 -3.33 25.72 -3.89
C ALA A 131 -3.84 25.58 -5.34
N HIS A 132 -3.70 24.42 -6.00
CA HIS A 132 -4.03 24.27 -7.44
C HIS A 132 -5.05 23.19 -7.79
N SER A 133 -5.57 22.45 -6.83
CA SER A 133 -6.73 21.57 -7.04
C SER A 133 -7.98 22.23 -6.48
N THR A 134 -8.52 23.21 -7.20
CA THR A 134 -9.90 23.64 -7.00
C THR A 134 -10.80 22.48 -7.41
N PRO A 135 -11.62 21.93 -6.50
CA PRO A 135 -12.69 21.04 -6.91
C PRO A 135 -13.70 21.88 -7.69
N THR A 136 -13.73 21.72 -8.99
CA THR A 136 -14.82 22.27 -9.81
C THR A 136 -16.04 21.42 -9.56
N THR A 137 -16.74 21.71 -8.52
CA THR A 137 -18.22 21.72 -8.39
C THR A 137 -18.57 22.14 -6.98
N ALA A 138 -19.05 23.38 -6.87
CA ALA A 138 -19.75 23.84 -5.67
C ALA A 138 -21.00 22.98 -5.46
N LEU A 139 -20.99 22.13 -4.45
CA LEU A 139 -22.19 21.64 -3.79
C LEU A 139 -22.05 21.87 -2.31
N SER A 140 -22.84 22.86 -1.89
CA SER A 140 -23.05 23.27 -0.50
C SER A 140 -23.30 22.11 0.45
N ALA A 141 -22.66 22.22 1.59
CA ALA A 141 -23.11 21.79 2.93
C ALA A 141 -24.17 20.67 3.00
N THR A 142 -23.67 19.45 3.27
CA THR A 142 -24.25 18.59 4.31
C THR A 142 -23.20 17.55 4.71
N ASN A 143 -22.66 17.70 5.90
CA ASN A 143 -21.55 16.92 6.47
C ASN A 143 -21.82 15.43 6.74
N ALA A 144 -22.87 14.85 6.22
CA ALA A 144 -23.24 13.45 6.45
C ALA A 144 -23.08 12.54 5.20
N PHE A 145 -22.85 13.11 4.01
CA PHE A 145 -22.76 12.33 2.75
C PHE A 145 -21.33 12.12 2.22
N SER A 146 -20.35 12.75 2.84
CA SER A 146 -18.95 12.71 2.36
C SER A 146 -18.25 11.34 2.52
N SER A 147 -18.81 10.45 3.36
CA SER A 147 -18.20 9.13 3.61
C SER A 147 -18.54 8.04 2.57
N SER A 148 -19.42 8.33 1.62
CA SER A 148 -19.85 7.36 0.61
C SER A 148 -19.09 7.44 -0.72
N VAL A 149 -18.39 8.53 -0.99
CA VAL A 149 -17.66 8.71 -2.24
C VAL A 149 -16.32 7.98 -2.17
N MET A 150 -16.07 7.14 -3.16
CA MET A 150 -14.83 6.40 -3.28
C MET A 150 -14.02 6.88 -4.47
N ILE A 151 -12.71 6.99 -4.26
CA ILE A 151 -11.74 7.17 -5.33
C ILE A 151 -11.35 5.78 -5.83
N THR A 152 -11.54 5.59 -7.11
CA THR A 152 -11.21 4.37 -7.87
C THR A 152 -10.26 4.74 -9.00
N ALA A 153 -9.67 3.75 -9.67
CA ALA A 153 -8.87 4.05 -10.85
C ALA A 153 -9.66 4.82 -11.93
N LYS A 154 -10.99 4.65 -12.02
CA LYS A 154 -11.79 5.30 -13.06
C LYS A 154 -12.05 6.79 -12.83
N ASN A 155 -12.03 7.24 -11.57
CA ASN A 155 -12.29 8.65 -11.24
C ASN A 155 -11.09 9.35 -10.59
N LEU A 156 -9.96 8.66 -10.49
CA LEU A 156 -8.70 9.25 -10.03
C LEU A 156 -8.25 10.34 -11.01
N GLN A 157 -7.84 11.49 -10.45
CA GLN A 157 -7.23 12.56 -11.21
C GLN A 157 -5.72 12.44 -11.11
N VAL A 158 -5.05 12.27 -12.23
CA VAL A 158 -3.60 12.40 -12.37
C VAL A 158 -3.25 13.80 -12.83
N VAL A 159 -1.98 14.18 -12.83
CA VAL A 159 -1.51 15.48 -13.33
C VAL A 159 -1.91 15.67 -14.80
N ASP A 160 -2.26 16.89 -15.18
CA ASP A 160 -2.92 17.19 -16.47
C ASP A 160 -2.19 16.66 -17.69
N HIS A 161 -0.87 16.76 -17.72
CA HIS A 161 -0.08 16.32 -18.89
C HIS A 161 -0.02 14.78 -19.01
N LEU A 162 -0.29 14.02 -17.96
CA LEU A 162 -0.36 12.56 -17.99
C LEU A 162 -1.79 12.03 -18.18
N ARG A 163 -2.80 12.89 -18.23
CA ARG A 163 -4.20 12.48 -18.32
C ARG A 163 -4.51 11.57 -19.50
N ASN A 164 -4.00 11.88 -20.68
CA ASN A 164 -4.23 11.08 -21.89
C ASN A 164 -3.51 9.73 -21.82
N LEU A 165 -2.31 9.69 -21.24
CA LEU A 165 -1.61 8.43 -20.98
C LEU A 165 -2.39 7.57 -20.00
N TYR A 166 -2.92 8.16 -18.92
CA TYR A 166 -3.75 7.46 -17.95
C TYR A 166 -5.02 6.90 -18.58
N ALA A 167 -5.72 7.70 -19.39
CA ALA A 167 -6.90 7.26 -20.11
C ALA A 167 -6.60 6.08 -21.04
N HIS A 168 -5.51 6.15 -21.81
CA HIS A 168 -5.05 5.04 -22.65
C HIS A 168 -4.84 3.74 -21.86
N LEU A 169 -4.23 3.82 -20.69
CA LEU A 169 -3.97 2.64 -19.85
C LEU A 169 -5.25 2.03 -19.28
N LEU A 170 -6.25 2.85 -18.95
CA LEU A 170 -7.56 2.39 -18.51
C LEU A 170 -8.35 1.74 -19.65
N GLU A 171 -8.43 2.39 -20.82
CA GLU A 171 -9.16 1.93 -21.98
C GLU A 171 -8.62 0.61 -22.52
N ASN A 172 -7.32 0.39 -22.42
CA ASN A 172 -6.66 -0.84 -22.86
C ASN A 172 -6.51 -1.88 -21.75
N HIS A 173 -7.15 -1.68 -20.59
CA HIS A 173 -7.15 -2.63 -19.47
C HIS A 173 -5.76 -2.97 -18.90
N TYR A 174 -4.80 -2.07 -19.03
CA TYR A 174 -3.53 -2.16 -18.31
C TYR A 174 -3.73 -1.84 -16.82
N ILE A 175 -4.72 -1.03 -16.52
CA ILE A 175 -5.15 -0.65 -15.17
C ILE A 175 -6.62 -0.98 -15.03
N ASP A 176 -6.97 -1.84 -14.08
CA ASP A 176 -8.35 -2.22 -13.77
C ASP A 176 -8.68 -1.96 -12.31
N CYS A 177 -9.94 -1.69 -12.02
CA CYS A 177 -10.44 -1.61 -10.64
C CYS A 177 -10.66 -3.01 -10.08
N ILE A 178 -10.26 -3.23 -8.83
CA ILE A 178 -10.69 -4.40 -8.06
C ILE A 178 -12.18 -4.27 -7.76
N VAL A 179 -12.92 -5.34 -8.03
CA VAL A 179 -14.34 -5.49 -7.69
C VAL A 179 -14.51 -6.51 -6.57
N GLY A 180 -15.62 -6.46 -5.85
CA GLY A 180 -15.90 -7.42 -4.78
C GLY A 180 -15.05 -7.23 -3.51
N PHE A 181 -14.54 -6.01 -3.27
CA PHE A 181 -13.78 -5.66 -2.08
C PHE A 181 -14.68 -5.43 -0.86
N ASP A 182 -14.14 -5.69 0.32
CA ASP A 182 -14.78 -5.35 1.58
C ASP A 182 -14.62 -3.85 1.87
N ARG A 183 -15.74 -3.16 2.10
CA ARG A 183 -15.73 -1.72 2.39
C ARG A 183 -15.22 -1.38 3.80
N GLU A 184 -15.37 -2.30 4.74
CA GLU A 184 -14.96 -2.06 6.13
C GLU A 184 -13.45 -1.93 6.27
N ILE A 185 -12.69 -2.68 5.45
CA ILE A 185 -11.23 -2.63 5.48
C ILE A 185 -10.60 -1.43 4.74
N LEU A 186 -11.40 -0.64 4.01
CA LEU A 186 -10.90 0.55 3.29
C LEU A 186 -10.35 1.64 4.20
N ASN A 187 -10.71 1.61 5.49
CA ASN A 187 -10.21 2.56 6.50
C ASN A 187 -9.00 2.02 7.27
N VAL A 188 -8.52 0.81 6.95
CA VAL A 188 -7.38 0.21 7.64
C VAL A 188 -6.09 0.67 6.99
N PHE A 189 -5.30 1.44 7.73
CA PHE A 189 -3.98 1.91 7.30
C PHE A 189 -2.91 1.32 8.23
N SER A 190 -1.83 0.82 7.65
CA SER A 190 -0.73 0.20 8.40
C SER A 190 -0.12 1.14 9.45
N ARG A 191 -0.06 2.44 9.17
CA ARG A 191 0.42 3.44 10.14
C ARG A 191 -0.47 3.52 11.37
N ASP A 192 -1.80 3.51 11.18
CA ASP A 192 -2.77 3.57 12.27
C ASP A 192 -2.71 2.29 13.12
N VAL A 193 -2.57 1.14 12.48
CA VAL A 193 -2.38 -0.15 13.17
C VAL A 193 -1.13 -0.11 14.04
N LEU A 194 0.02 0.29 13.47
CA LEU A 194 1.29 0.38 14.21
C LEU A 194 1.23 1.38 15.37
N GLN A 195 0.58 2.52 15.18
CA GLN A 195 0.41 3.52 16.22
C GLN A 195 -0.42 2.98 17.38
N ARG A 196 -1.51 2.27 17.09
CA ARG A 196 -2.37 1.64 18.11
C ARG A 196 -1.66 0.52 18.84
N ILE A 197 -0.88 -0.33 18.16
CA ILE A 197 -0.04 -1.35 18.78
C ILE A 197 0.92 -0.70 19.80
N LYS A 198 1.64 0.35 19.39
CA LYS A 198 2.59 1.07 20.25
C LYS A 198 1.92 1.78 21.42
N ALA A 199 0.69 2.26 21.21
CA ALA A 199 -0.12 2.90 22.26
C ALA A 199 -0.83 1.89 23.19
N ASN A 200 -0.67 0.60 22.95
CA ASN A 200 -1.40 -0.46 23.64
C ASN A 200 -2.94 -0.32 23.57
N ASP A 201 -3.44 0.23 22.46
CA ASP A 201 -4.87 0.36 22.16
C ASP A 201 -5.35 -0.92 21.47
N SER A 202 -6.07 -1.78 22.17
CA SER A 202 -6.53 -3.09 21.69
C SER A 202 -7.41 -3.04 20.43
N THR A 203 -7.88 -1.89 20.01
CA THR A 203 -8.72 -1.75 18.81
C THR A 203 -8.00 -2.13 17.52
N TRP A 204 -6.65 -2.18 17.50
CA TRP A 204 -5.88 -2.67 16.36
C TRP A 204 -6.17 -4.14 16.02
N GLU A 205 -6.60 -4.94 17.01
CA GLU A 205 -6.89 -6.36 16.83
C GLU A 205 -8.00 -6.63 15.82
N ARG A 206 -8.92 -5.68 15.66
CA ARG A 206 -10.00 -5.75 14.67
C ARG A 206 -9.58 -5.26 13.27
N MET A 207 -8.39 -4.71 13.16
CA MET A 207 -7.88 -4.13 11.92
C MET A 207 -6.99 -5.09 11.13
N VAL A 208 -6.64 -6.23 11.71
CA VAL A 208 -5.78 -7.22 11.08
C VAL A 208 -6.36 -8.63 11.27
N PRO A 209 -5.99 -9.61 10.41
CA PRO A 209 -6.47 -10.98 10.56
C PRO A 209 -6.07 -11.60 11.91
N GLU A 210 -6.92 -12.44 12.47
CA GLU A 210 -6.70 -13.11 13.76
C GLU A 210 -5.33 -13.83 13.87
N PRO A 211 -4.84 -14.58 12.85
CA PRO A 211 -3.51 -15.16 12.90
C PRO A 211 -2.39 -14.14 13.10
N VAL A 212 -2.54 -12.95 12.50
CA VAL A 212 -1.60 -11.82 12.67
C VAL A 212 -1.65 -11.28 14.09
N VAL A 213 -2.86 -11.11 14.67
CA VAL A 213 -3.03 -10.71 16.08
C VAL A 213 -2.29 -11.65 17.00
N ASN A 214 -2.52 -12.96 16.83
CA ASN A 214 -1.93 -13.99 17.67
C ASN A 214 -0.40 -14.01 17.57
N ALA A 215 0.16 -13.86 16.37
CA ALA A 215 1.61 -13.81 16.15
C ALA A 215 2.23 -12.54 16.77
N ILE A 216 1.61 -11.38 16.62
CA ILE A 216 2.09 -10.12 17.23
C ILE A 216 2.10 -10.23 18.75
N LYS A 217 1.02 -10.70 19.34
CA LYS A 217 0.91 -10.88 20.81
C LYS A 217 1.92 -11.88 21.35
N LYS A 218 2.03 -13.04 20.69
CA LYS A 218 2.94 -14.14 21.10
C LYS A 218 4.41 -13.73 21.07
N ARG A 219 4.80 -12.96 20.05
CA ARG A 219 6.21 -12.61 19.79
C ARG A 219 6.59 -11.20 20.26
N GLY A 220 5.63 -10.39 20.74
CA GLY A 220 5.87 -9.01 21.18
C GLY A 220 6.32 -8.09 20.05
N LEU A 221 5.79 -8.28 18.81
CA LEU A 221 6.25 -7.58 17.63
C LEU A 221 5.76 -6.13 17.61
N PHE A 222 6.46 -5.27 16.86
CA PHE A 222 6.07 -3.89 16.55
C PHE A 222 5.87 -2.99 17.79
N GLY A 223 6.50 -3.36 18.91
CA GLY A 223 6.36 -2.62 20.17
C GLY A 223 5.12 -2.96 20.98
N TYR A 224 4.45 -4.08 20.65
CA TYR A 224 3.38 -4.63 21.48
C TYR A 224 3.88 -4.96 22.88
N ARG A 225 3.15 -4.51 23.90
CA ARG A 225 3.39 -4.83 25.33
C ARG A 225 2.16 -5.50 25.89
N PRO A 226 2.27 -6.73 26.46
CA PRO A 226 1.13 -7.37 27.13
C PRO A 226 0.67 -6.53 28.32
N GLU A 227 -0.65 -6.46 28.54
CA GLU A 227 -1.21 -5.81 29.71
C GLU A 227 -0.65 -6.46 30.98
N GLY A 228 0.05 -5.67 31.79
CA GLY A 228 0.63 -6.12 33.08
C GLY A 228 2.13 -5.87 33.22
N GLN A 229 2.90 -5.71 32.16
CA GLN A 229 4.35 -5.46 32.29
C GLN A 229 4.71 -3.98 32.55
N GLY A 230 3.84 -3.03 32.19
CA GLY A 230 4.09 -1.60 32.42
C GLY A 230 3.98 -1.11 33.86
N LYS A 231 3.46 -1.92 34.78
CA LYS A 231 3.35 -1.56 36.22
C LYS A 231 4.55 -2.01 37.07
N VAL A 232 5.37 -2.89 36.57
CA VAL A 232 6.48 -3.46 37.38
C VAL A 232 7.75 -2.58 37.26
N GLU A 233 8.00 -1.94 36.13
CA GLU A 233 9.16 -1.04 35.98
C GLU A 233 9.01 0.28 36.74
N ALA A 234 7.79 0.85 36.79
CA ALA A 234 7.53 2.07 37.56
C ALA A 234 7.63 1.85 39.08
N ALA A 235 7.34 0.66 39.58
CA ALA A 235 7.46 0.32 41.01
C ALA A 235 8.90 0.04 41.42
N SER A 236 9.74 -0.47 40.50
CA SER A 236 11.16 -0.78 40.78
C SER A 236 12.04 0.46 40.87
N VAL A 237 11.69 1.53 40.11
CA VAL A 237 12.43 2.80 40.16
C VAL A 237 12.05 3.63 41.39
N ALA A 238 10.82 3.48 41.91
CA ALA A 238 10.37 4.16 43.11
C ALA A 238 10.85 3.52 44.41
N ALA A 239 11.34 2.27 44.36
CA ALA A 239 11.83 1.55 45.54
C ALA A 239 13.36 1.70 45.74
N ASN A 240 14.08 2.34 44.84
CA ASN A 240 15.54 2.58 44.89
C ASN A 240 15.90 4.08 44.89
N ALA A 241 14.96 4.97 45.22
CA ALA A 241 15.17 6.39 45.50
C ALA A 241 14.84 6.69 47.03
#